data_34b7fb0d7aa01872fcb926920c5520bf
#
_entry.id   34b7fb0d7aa01872fcb926920c5520bf
#
_cell.length_a   1.000
_cell.length_b   1.000
_cell.length_c   1.000
_cell.angle_alpha   90.00
_cell.angle_beta   90.00
_cell.angle_gamma   90.00
#
_symmetry.space_group_name_H-M   'P 1'
#
loop_
_entity.id
_entity.type
_entity.pdbx_description
1 polymer ?
#
loop_
_entity_poly.entity_id
_entity_poly.type
_entity_poly.pdbx_seq_one_letter_code
_entity_poly.pdbx_strand_id
1 'polypeptide(L)'
;MKHSNISKRARRHKRIRARVSGTAERPRLAVFKSNKFIYAQLIDDVAGKTIASASDIKNAKGTKTERAIAIGTELADKAKKNNITSIVFDRGGFRFTGRVKALADSARAAGLVF
;
A
#
# COMPACT_ATOMS: atom_id res chain seq x y z
N MET A 1 30.83 -10.58 -6.45
CA MET A 1 30.17 -10.35 -5.16
C MET A 1 28.68 -10.52 -5.27
N LYS A 2 28.12 -11.19 -4.33
CA LYS A 2 26.69 -11.53 -4.36
C LYS A 2 25.79 -10.35 -4.06
N HIS A 3 26.31 -9.36 -3.36
CA HIS A 3 25.52 -8.19 -2.95
C HIS A 3 25.05 -7.35 -4.12
N SER A 4 25.78 -7.38 -5.23
CA SER A 4 25.43 -6.61 -6.42
C SER A 4 24.14 -7.09 -7.08
N ASN A 5 23.63 -8.28 -6.72
CA ASN A 5 22.42 -8.83 -7.29
C ASN A 5 21.12 -8.27 -6.67
N ILE A 6 21.24 -7.47 -5.64
CA ILE A 6 20.07 -6.84 -5.01
C ILE A 6 19.56 -5.72 -5.93
N SER A 7 18.28 -5.79 -6.32
CA SER A 7 17.67 -4.80 -7.19
C SER A 7 17.58 -3.43 -6.51
N LYS A 8 17.50 -2.38 -7.32
CA LYS A 8 17.32 -1.02 -6.79
C LYS A 8 16.01 -0.89 -6.01
N ARG A 9 14.94 -1.56 -6.47
CA ARG A 9 13.66 -1.57 -5.76
C ARG A 9 13.79 -2.22 -4.39
N ALA A 10 14.46 -3.38 -4.31
CA ALA A 10 14.66 -4.08 -3.05
C ALA A 10 15.45 -3.24 -2.05
N ARG A 11 16.47 -2.51 -2.50
CA ARG A 11 17.24 -1.61 -1.64
C ARG A 11 16.38 -0.46 -1.12
N ARG A 12 15.53 0.14 -1.97
CA ARG A 12 14.62 1.19 -1.56
C ARG A 12 13.62 0.68 -0.55
N HIS A 13 13.04 -0.50 -0.80
CA HIS A 13 12.08 -1.13 0.11
C HIS A 13 12.71 -1.37 1.48
N LYS A 14 13.93 -1.92 1.50
CA LYS A 14 14.64 -2.17 2.75
C LYS A 14 14.88 -0.88 3.55
N ARG A 15 15.26 0.21 2.88
CA ARG A 15 15.46 1.50 3.54
C ARG A 15 14.16 2.08 4.08
N ILE A 16 13.08 1.97 3.33
CA ILE A 16 11.76 2.44 3.76
C ILE A 16 11.30 1.65 4.97
N ARG A 17 11.39 0.31 4.93
CA ARG A 17 10.98 -0.57 6.02
C ARG A 17 11.77 -0.35 7.30
N ALA A 18 13.01 0.11 7.20
CA ALA A 18 13.81 0.46 8.37
C ALA A 18 13.21 1.63 9.16
N ARG A 19 12.38 2.47 8.52
CA ARG A 19 11.79 3.67 9.11
C ARG A 19 10.29 3.57 9.28
N VAL A 20 9.63 2.57 8.67
CA VAL A 20 8.18 2.45 8.62
C VAL A 20 7.76 1.16 9.31
N SER A 21 6.97 1.30 10.36
CA SER A 21 6.40 0.17 11.09
C SER A 21 4.96 0.49 11.45
N GLY A 22 4.06 -0.47 11.25
CA GLY A 22 2.64 -0.30 11.54
C GLY A 22 2.25 -0.84 12.90
N THR A 23 1.25 -0.22 13.51
CA THR A 23 0.65 -0.66 14.77
C THR A 23 -0.85 -0.85 14.57
N ALA A 24 -1.56 -1.34 15.59
CA ALA A 24 -3.01 -1.48 15.52
C ALA A 24 -3.71 -0.12 15.33
N GLU A 25 -3.18 0.92 15.96
CA GLU A 25 -3.76 2.28 15.89
C GLU A 25 -3.37 3.02 14.62
N ARG A 26 -2.19 2.71 14.10
CA ARG A 26 -1.64 3.35 12.90
C ARG A 26 -0.98 2.30 12.03
N PRO A 27 -1.79 1.48 11.33
CA PRO A 27 -1.27 0.38 10.52
C PRO A 27 -0.41 0.85 9.36
N ARG A 28 0.43 -0.03 8.87
CA ARG A 28 1.22 0.20 7.68
C ARG A 28 0.40 -0.17 6.45
N LEU A 29 0.19 0.79 5.56
CA LEU A 29 -0.43 0.53 4.26
C LEU A 29 0.68 0.14 3.29
N ALA A 30 0.78 -1.15 3.00
CA ALA A 30 1.78 -1.70 2.08
C ALA A 30 1.17 -1.86 0.70
N VAL A 31 1.86 -1.33 -0.32
CA VAL A 31 1.44 -1.40 -1.71
C VAL A 31 2.36 -2.36 -2.46
N PHE A 32 1.76 -3.22 -3.27
CA PHE A 32 2.48 -4.08 -4.19
C PHE A 32 1.87 -3.97 -5.58
N LYS A 33 2.70 -3.89 -6.61
CA LYS A 33 2.25 -3.88 -7.99
C LYS A 33 3.07 -4.84 -8.85
N SER A 34 2.39 -5.47 -9.80
CA SER A 34 3.01 -6.20 -10.89
C SER A 34 2.61 -5.53 -12.21
N ASN A 35 3.02 -6.10 -13.33
CA ASN A 35 2.64 -5.56 -14.64
C ASN A 35 1.13 -5.51 -14.86
N LYS A 36 0.39 -6.46 -14.29
CA LYS A 36 -1.06 -6.60 -14.53
C LYS A 36 -1.92 -6.14 -13.36
N PHE A 37 -1.44 -6.27 -12.13
CA PHE A 37 -2.25 -6.09 -10.94
C PHE A 37 -1.59 -5.17 -9.92
N ILE A 38 -2.44 -4.60 -9.07
CA ILE A 38 -2.00 -3.82 -7.92
C ILE A 38 -2.81 -4.28 -6.71
N TYR A 39 -2.18 -4.38 -5.55
CA TYR A 39 -2.90 -4.63 -4.32
C TYR A 39 -2.25 -3.89 -3.15
N ALA A 40 -3.04 -3.74 -2.09
CA ALA A 40 -2.60 -3.05 -0.89
C ALA A 40 -3.14 -3.75 0.34
N GLN A 41 -2.40 -3.66 1.43
CA GLN A 41 -2.75 -4.26 2.70
C GLN A 41 -2.54 -3.27 3.84
N LEU A 42 -3.40 -3.34 4.85
CA LEU A 42 -3.18 -2.67 6.12
C LEU A 42 -2.64 -3.69 7.11
N ILE A 43 -1.45 -3.45 7.62
CA ILE A 43 -0.71 -4.41 8.43
C ILE A 43 -0.37 -3.84 9.80
N ASP A 44 -0.67 -4.61 10.85
CA ASP A 44 -0.19 -4.37 12.19
C ASP A 44 1.09 -5.18 12.38
N ASP A 45 2.24 -4.52 12.34
CA ASP A 45 3.53 -5.19 12.43
C ASP A 45 3.83 -5.70 13.83
N VAL A 46 3.23 -5.11 14.85
CA VAL A 46 3.41 -5.55 16.24
C VAL A 46 2.75 -6.91 16.46
N ALA A 47 1.52 -7.07 15.96
CA ALA A 47 0.79 -8.35 16.07
C ALA A 47 1.11 -9.32 14.93
N GLY A 48 1.80 -8.87 13.89
CA GLY A 48 2.08 -9.68 12.70
C GLY A 48 0.81 -10.04 11.93
N LYS A 49 -0.12 -9.11 11.83
CA LYS A 49 -1.47 -9.37 11.34
C LYS A 49 -1.88 -8.41 10.24
N THR A 50 -2.50 -8.93 9.18
CA THR A 50 -3.12 -8.12 8.14
C THR A 50 -4.55 -7.78 8.55
N ILE A 51 -4.83 -6.48 8.71
CA ILE A 51 -6.14 -6.00 9.16
C ILE A 51 -7.13 -5.97 8.00
N ALA A 52 -6.69 -5.53 6.83
CA ALA A 52 -7.54 -5.43 5.64
C ALA A 52 -6.69 -5.49 4.39
N SER A 53 -7.29 -5.87 3.27
CA SER A 53 -6.60 -5.92 1.99
C SER A 53 -7.56 -5.58 0.85
N ALA A 54 -7.01 -5.13 -0.27
CA ALA A 54 -7.77 -4.86 -1.49
C ALA A 54 -6.88 -5.13 -2.70
N SER A 55 -7.47 -5.66 -3.77
CA SER A 55 -6.75 -6.03 -4.98
C SER A 55 -7.66 -5.88 -6.21
N ASP A 56 -7.07 -5.60 -7.36
CA ASP A 56 -7.79 -5.54 -8.63
C ASP A 56 -7.79 -6.86 -9.41
N ILE A 57 -7.31 -7.94 -8.81
CA ILE A 57 -7.22 -9.25 -9.48
C ILE A 57 -8.59 -9.71 -10.00
N LYS A 58 -9.63 -9.54 -9.20
CA LYS A 58 -10.99 -9.98 -9.55
C LYS A 58 -11.81 -8.91 -10.24
N ASN A 59 -11.38 -7.67 -10.25
CA ASN A 59 -12.13 -6.55 -10.81
C ASN A 59 -11.21 -5.66 -11.62
N ALA A 60 -10.72 -6.21 -12.72
CA ALA A 60 -9.74 -5.56 -13.58
C ALA A 60 -10.42 -4.71 -14.68
N LYS A 61 -11.39 -3.88 -14.31
CA LYS A 61 -12.07 -2.98 -15.24
C LYS A 61 -11.40 -1.60 -15.25
N GLY A 62 -11.29 -1.02 -16.44
CA GLY A 62 -10.71 0.29 -16.62
C GLY A 62 -9.20 0.25 -16.76
N THR A 63 -8.60 1.42 -16.79
CA THR A 63 -7.15 1.56 -16.89
C THR A 63 -6.48 1.15 -15.59
N LYS A 64 -5.18 0.93 -15.64
CA LYS A 64 -4.40 0.59 -14.43
C LYS A 64 -4.50 1.69 -13.38
N THR A 65 -4.53 2.95 -13.79
CA THR A 65 -4.69 4.10 -12.88
C THR A 65 -6.07 4.11 -12.24
N GLU A 66 -7.13 3.89 -13.01
CA GLU A 66 -8.49 3.82 -12.50
C GLU A 66 -8.65 2.70 -11.47
N ARG A 67 -8.03 1.55 -11.74
CA ARG A 67 -8.06 0.42 -10.81
C ARG A 67 -7.32 0.75 -9.51
N ALA A 68 -6.20 1.44 -9.60
CA ALA A 68 -5.46 1.88 -8.41
C ALA A 68 -6.28 2.84 -7.55
N ILE A 69 -7.02 3.76 -8.18
CA ILE A 69 -7.93 4.67 -7.47
C ILE A 69 -9.00 3.88 -6.73
N ALA A 70 -9.60 2.89 -7.39
CA ALA A 70 -10.62 2.04 -6.78
C ALA A 70 -10.08 1.28 -5.57
N ILE A 71 -8.86 0.73 -5.66
CA ILE A 71 -8.21 0.01 -4.58
C ILE A 71 -7.95 0.93 -3.37
N GLY A 72 -7.46 2.14 -3.62
CA GLY A 72 -7.23 3.11 -2.54
C GLY A 72 -8.52 3.48 -1.81
N THR A 73 -9.59 3.71 -2.56
CA THR A 73 -10.91 4.01 -1.98
C THR A 73 -11.46 2.83 -1.17
N GLU A 74 -11.38 1.63 -1.73
CA GLU A 74 -11.85 0.41 -1.05
C GLU A 74 -11.10 0.18 0.26
N LEU A 75 -9.78 0.35 0.25
CA LEU A 75 -8.97 0.13 1.43
C LEU A 75 -9.27 1.17 2.51
N ALA A 76 -9.51 2.42 2.11
CA ALA A 76 -9.91 3.47 3.05
C ALA A 76 -11.26 3.16 3.70
N ASP A 77 -12.21 2.64 2.94
CA ASP A 77 -13.51 2.24 3.48
C ASP A 77 -13.36 1.09 4.48
N LYS A 78 -12.52 0.11 4.18
CA LYS A 78 -12.24 -1.01 5.09
C LYS A 78 -11.55 -0.52 6.35
N ALA A 79 -10.67 0.47 6.25
CA ALA A 79 -10.01 1.08 7.40
C ALA A 79 -11.03 1.74 8.32
N LYS A 80 -11.96 2.49 7.75
CA LYS A 80 -13.04 3.15 8.53
C LYS A 80 -13.89 2.13 9.28
N LYS A 81 -14.20 0.99 8.66
CA LYS A 81 -14.97 -0.08 9.31
C LYS A 81 -14.23 -0.68 10.51
N ASN A 82 -12.92 -0.55 10.54
CA ASN A 82 -12.06 -1.00 11.64
C ASN A 82 -11.66 0.14 12.56
N ASN A 83 -12.31 1.31 12.44
CA ASN A 83 -12.02 2.51 13.22
C ASN A 83 -10.59 3.02 13.07
N ILE A 84 -10.03 2.85 11.88
CA ILE A 84 -8.68 3.31 11.54
C ILE A 84 -8.79 4.57 10.70
N THR A 85 -8.15 5.66 11.14
CA THR A 85 -8.13 6.94 10.42
C THR A 85 -6.73 7.35 9.99
N SER A 86 -5.70 6.91 10.70
CA SER A 86 -4.31 7.23 10.40
C SER A 86 -3.54 5.99 10.02
N ILE A 87 -2.65 6.12 9.05
CA ILE A 87 -1.79 5.03 8.59
C ILE A 87 -0.37 5.52 8.34
N VAL A 88 0.56 4.58 8.20
CA VAL A 88 1.91 4.84 7.69
C VAL A 88 1.97 4.26 6.29
N PHE A 89 2.43 5.04 5.33
CA PHE A 89 2.46 4.59 3.94
C PHE A 89 3.79 3.90 3.60
N ASP A 90 3.72 2.65 3.14
CA ASP A 90 4.86 1.88 2.65
C ASP A 90 4.65 1.57 1.17
N ARG A 91 5.37 2.26 0.31
CA ARG A 91 5.26 2.08 -1.14
C ARG A 91 5.98 0.82 -1.67
N GLY A 92 6.54 -0.02 -0.79
CA GLY A 92 7.16 -1.29 -1.17
C GLY A 92 8.39 -1.17 -2.05
N GLY A 93 9.12 -0.04 -1.98
CA GLY A 93 10.26 0.23 -2.85
C GLY A 93 9.89 0.68 -4.25
N PHE A 94 8.61 0.76 -4.59
CA PHE A 94 8.13 1.33 -5.85
C PHE A 94 8.24 2.85 -5.80
N ARG A 95 8.40 3.47 -6.97
CA ARG A 95 8.43 4.93 -7.05
C ARG A 95 7.04 5.49 -6.76
N PHE A 96 6.99 6.65 -6.12
CA PHE A 96 5.74 7.33 -5.81
C PHE A 96 5.24 8.09 -7.03
N THR A 97 4.89 7.35 -8.08
CA THR A 97 4.37 7.87 -9.35
C THR A 97 3.31 6.92 -9.90
N GLY A 98 2.56 7.37 -10.91
CA GLY A 98 1.60 6.52 -11.60
C GLY A 98 0.58 5.88 -10.67
N ARG A 99 0.49 4.55 -10.73
CA ARG A 99 -0.49 3.79 -9.96
C ARG A 99 -0.32 3.91 -8.44
N VAL A 100 0.92 3.94 -7.98
CA VAL A 100 1.20 4.05 -6.54
C VAL A 100 0.72 5.39 -6.00
N LYS A 101 1.00 6.47 -6.73
CA LYS A 101 0.53 7.81 -6.37
C LYS A 101 -0.99 7.90 -6.43
N ALA A 102 -1.61 7.34 -7.48
CA ALA A 102 -3.06 7.35 -7.64
C ALA A 102 -3.75 6.63 -6.48
N LEU A 103 -3.23 5.49 -6.04
CA LEU A 103 -3.75 4.76 -4.90
C LEU A 103 -3.64 5.58 -3.62
N ALA A 104 -2.48 6.19 -3.37
CA ALA A 104 -2.26 7.00 -2.17
C ALA A 104 -3.18 8.23 -2.15
N ASP A 105 -3.29 8.93 -3.28
CA ASP A 105 -4.14 10.11 -3.38
C ASP A 105 -5.62 9.77 -3.17
N SER A 106 -6.09 8.64 -3.71
CA SER A 106 -7.48 8.22 -3.53
C SER A 106 -7.77 7.80 -2.09
N ALA A 107 -6.82 7.14 -1.42
CA ALA A 107 -6.97 6.77 -0.03
C ALA A 107 -7.05 8.02 0.87
N ARG A 108 -6.24 9.04 0.59
CA ARG A 108 -6.31 10.33 1.29
C ARG A 108 -7.63 11.03 1.03
N ALA A 109 -8.09 11.05 -0.22
CA ALA A 109 -9.37 11.67 -0.57
C ALA A 109 -10.54 10.98 0.12
N ALA A 110 -10.43 9.69 0.38
CA ALA A 110 -11.45 8.91 1.08
C ALA A 110 -11.37 9.05 2.62
N GLY A 111 -10.40 9.78 3.13
CA GLY A 111 -10.33 10.14 4.54
C GLY A 111 -9.16 9.60 5.35
N LEU A 112 -8.27 8.82 4.77
CA LEU A 112 -7.09 8.36 5.49
C LEU A 112 -6.07 9.49 5.65
N VAL A 113 -5.45 9.55 6.82
CA VAL A 113 -4.46 10.57 7.18
C VAL A 113 -3.06 9.97 7.13
N PHE A 114 -2.24 10.50 6.26
CA PHE A 114 -0.84 10.10 6.17
C PHE A 114 -0.05 11.07 5.29
#